data_2c545bdb192f14019406aefd97b74372
#
_entry.id   2c545bdb192f14019406aefd97b74372
#
_cell.length_a   1.000
_cell.length_b   1.000
_cell.length_c   1.000
_cell.angle_alpha   90.00
_cell.angle_beta   90.00
_cell.angle_gamma   90.00
#
_symmetry.space_group_name_H-M   'P 1'
#
loop_
_entity.id
_entity.type
_entity.pdbx_description
1 polymer ?
#
loop_
_entity_poly.entity_id
_entity_poly.type
_entity_poly.pdbx_seq_one_letter_code
_entity_poly.pdbx_strand_id
1 'polypeptide(L)'
;MRSGAAQTLRVNADCRKGSSIRVELLHAQEEKPLAGYARADARPIRGDQPDVAVRWKGPATLPEGEETFRIRFHLEGQHARLYSIAFL
;
A
#
# COMPACT_ATOMS: atom_id res chain seq x y z
N MET A 1 12.79 4.03 16.61
CA MET A 1 13.57 2.89 16.26
C MET A 1 12.75 1.64 16.20
N ARG A 2 13.07 0.84 15.29
CA ARG A 2 12.31 -0.33 15.09
C ARG A 2 12.94 -1.51 15.79
N SER A 3 12.18 -2.28 16.48
CA SER A 3 12.70 -3.40 17.23
C SER A 3 12.66 -4.70 16.46
N GLY A 4 12.60 -4.60 15.13
CA GLY A 4 12.52 -5.77 14.30
C GLY A 4 11.12 -6.30 14.08
N ALA A 5 10.13 -5.69 14.69
CA ALA A 5 8.74 -6.09 14.46
C ALA A 5 8.29 -5.61 13.10
N ALA A 6 7.58 -6.45 12.38
CA ALA A 6 7.03 -6.10 11.09
C ALA A 6 5.91 -5.08 11.26
N GLN A 7 5.86 -4.12 10.34
CA GLN A 7 4.84 -3.10 10.33
C GLN A 7 3.85 -3.33 9.20
N THR A 8 2.62 -2.90 9.40
CA THR A 8 1.57 -2.99 8.41
C THR A 8 1.17 -1.59 8.01
N LEU A 9 0.95 -1.37 6.71
CA LEU A 9 0.37 -0.14 6.22
C LEU A 9 -1.14 -0.30 6.22
N ARG A 10 -1.84 0.58 6.91
CA ARG A 10 -3.29 0.57 6.96
C ARG A 10 -3.84 1.84 6.35
N VAL A 11 -4.95 1.73 5.67
CA VAL A 11 -5.54 2.87 4.98
C VAL A 11 -7.02 2.98 5.28
N ASN A 12 -7.51 4.21 5.19
CA ASN A 12 -8.92 4.53 5.19
C ASN A 12 -9.28 4.97 3.79
N ALA A 13 -10.05 4.16 3.08
CA ALA A 13 -10.33 4.39 1.68
C ALA A 13 -11.76 4.01 1.33
N ASP A 14 -12.27 4.61 0.28
CA ASP A 14 -13.60 4.31 -0.25
C ASP A 14 -13.48 4.11 -1.75
N CYS A 15 -13.65 2.88 -2.20
CA CYS A 15 -13.51 2.51 -3.60
C CYS A 15 -14.79 1.84 -4.08
N ARG A 16 -15.74 2.65 -4.52
CA ARG A 16 -17.05 2.18 -4.94
C ARG A 16 -17.11 1.96 -6.44
N LYS A 17 -18.13 1.26 -6.88
CA LYS A 17 -18.54 1.16 -8.29
C LYS A 17 -17.38 0.73 -9.20
N GLY A 18 -16.71 -0.32 -8.81
CA GLY A 18 -15.63 -0.87 -9.62
C GLY A 18 -14.30 -0.15 -9.51
N SER A 19 -14.20 0.86 -8.65
CA SER A 19 -12.94 1.53 -8.41
C SER A 19 -12.07 0.72 -7.47
N SER A 20 -10.77 1.02 -7.48
CA SER A 20 -9.83 0.34 -6.61
C SER A 20 -8.61 1.19 -6.38
N ILE A 21 -7.86 0.86 -5.33
CA ILE A 21 -6.57 1.47 -5.05
C ILE A 21 -5.55 0.35 -4.94
N ARG A 22 -4.43 0.51 -5.62
CA ARG A 22 -3.28 -0.37 -5.49
C ARG A 22 -2.12 0.43 -4.96
N VAL A 23 -1.35 -0.19 -4.08
CA VAL A 23 -0.25 0.48 -3.41
C VAL A 23 1.06 -0.13 -3.89
N GLU A 24 1.98 0.72 -4.29
CA GLU A 24 3.29 0.31 -4.76
C GLU A 24 4.34 0.95 -3.87
N LEU A 25 5.35 0.18 -3.48
CA LEU A 25 6.49 0.70 -2.73
C LEU A 25 7.69 0.77 -3.64
N LEU A 26 8.40 1.90 -3.60
CA LEU A 26 9.52 2.15 -4.48
C LEU A 26 10.77 2.43 -3.66
N HIS A 27 11.92 2.21 -4.28
CA HIS A 27 13.18 2.63 -3.69
C HIS A 27 13.16 4.13 -3.44
N ALA A 28 13.79 4.56 -2.36
CA ALA A 28 13.72 5.95 -1.95
C ALA A 28 14.28 6.89 -3.00
N GLN A 29 15.28 6.45 -3.75
CA GLN A 29 15.97 7.32 -4.68
C GLN A 29 15.88 6.86 -6.13
N GLU A 30 15.08 5.85 -6.40
CA GLU A 30 14.91 5.33 -7.74
C GLU A 30 13.43 5.13 -8.04
N GLU A 31 13.08 5.23 -9.31
CA GLU A 31 11.70 5.00 -9.74
C GLU A 31 11.42 3.52 -9.96
N LYS A 32 12.00 2.68 -9.13
CA LYS A 32 11.86 1.23 -9.25
C LYS A 32 11.15 0.68 -8.04
N PRO A 33 10.17 -0.20 -8.24
CA PRO A 33 9.50 -0.82 -7.11
C PRO A 33 10.43 -1.76 -6.35
N LEU A 34 10.20 -1.84 -5.06
CA LEU A 34 10.85 -2.86 -4.25
C LEU A 34 10.33 -4.23 -4.65
N ALA A 35 11.21 -5.23 -4.59
CA ALA A 35 10.85 -6.58 -5.00
C ALA A 35 9.67 -7.09 -4.17
N GLY A 36 8.62 -7.54 -4.85
CA GLY A 36 7.41 -8.02 -4.20
C GLY A 36 6.39 -6.94 -3.85
N TYR A 37 6.72 -5.68 -4.10
CA TYR A 37 5.87 -4.55 -3.74
C TYR A 37 5.49 -3.69 -4.94
N ALA A 38 5.58 -4.23 -6.14
CA ALA A 38 5.21 -3.51 -7.34
C ALA A 38 3.69 -3.41 -7.46
N ARG A 39 3.23 -2.52 -8.32
CA ARG A 39 1.81 -2.37 -8.57
C ARG A 39 1.16 -3.70 -8.96
N ALA A 40 1.84 -4.49 -9.79
CA ALA A 40 1.31 -5.77 -10.23
C ALA A 40 1.19 -6.77 -9.09
N ASP A 41 1.96 -6.60 -8.02
CA ASP A 41 1.90 -7.46 -6.85
C ASP A 41 0.86 -7.00 -5.84
N ALA A 42 0.38 -5.77 -5.97
CA ALA A 42 -0.53 -5.19 -4.98
C ALA A 42 -1.91 -5.84 -5.07
N ARG A 43 -2.48 -6.15 -3.92
CA ARG A 43 -3.87 -6.57 -3.88
C ARG A 43 -4.74 -5.32 -3.90
N PRO A 44 -5.70 -5.24 -4.82
CA PRO A 44 -6.52 -4.03 -4.92
C PRO A 44 -7.41 -3.85 -3.70
N ILE A 45 -7.50 -2.62 -3.25
CA ILE A 45 -8.43 -2.22 -2.19
C ILE A 45 -9.72 -1.81 -2.85
N ARG A 46 -10.82 -2.43 -2.44
CA ARG A 46 -12.13 -2.19 -3.03
C ARG A 46 -13.17 -2.00 -1.93
N GLY A 47 -14.22 -1.28 -2.26
CA GLY A 47 -15.31 -1.04 -1.34
C GLY A 47 -14.98 0.02 -0.31
N ASP A 48 -15.85 0.13 0.68
CA ASP A 48 -15.71 1.09 1.76
C ASP A 48 -14.85 0.46 2.85
N GLN A 49 -13.61 0.90 2.96
CA GLN A 49 -12.62 0.30 3.86
C GLN A 49 -12.07 1.37 4.79
N PRO A 50 -12.75 1.62 5.91
CA PRO A 50 -12.25 2.63 6.84
C PRO A 50 -10.94 2.26 7.52
N ASP A 51 -10.61 0.97 7.58
CA ASP A 51 -9.37 0.54 8.22
C ASP A 51 -8.97 -0.82 7.66
N VAL A 52 -8.24 -0.81 6.55
CA VAL A 52 -7.85 -2.03 5.88
C VAL A 52 -6.33 -2.11 5.79
N ALA A 53 -5.79 -3.30 6.00
CA ALA A 53 -4.37 -3.53 5.84
C ALA A 53 -4.05 -3.69 4.35
N VAL A 54 -3.05 -2.97 3.89
CA VAL A 54 -2.56 -3.10 2.53
C VAL A 54 -1.74 -4.38 2.43
N ARG A 55 -1.96 -5.13 1.36
CA ARG A 55 -1.28 -6.41 1.16
C ARG A 55 -0.79 -6.53 -0.27
N TRP A 56 0.25 -7.34 -0.43
CA TRP A 56 0.80 -7.70 -1.72
C TRP A 56 0.72 -9.20 -1.87
N LYS A 57 0.98 -9.72 -3.05
CA LYS A 57 0.83 -11.16 -3.32
C LYS A 57 1.67 -12.02 -2.37
N GLY A 58 2.88 -11.60 -2.09
CA GLY A 58 3.74 -12.29 -1.15
C GLY A 58 3.69 -11.66 0.22
N PRO A 59 4.24 -10.45 0.36
CA PRO A 59 4.32 -9.82 1.69
C PRO A 59 2.97 -9.28 2.13
N ALA A 60 2.73 -9.38 3.43
CA ALA A 60 1.58 -8.75 4.07
C ALA A 60 2.01 -7.61 4.99
N THR A 61 3.30 -7.34 5.06
CA THR A 61 3.85 -6.29 5.92
C THR A 61 4.84 -5.47 5.12
N LEU A 62 5.22 -4.32 5.65
CA LEU A 62 6.21 -3.46 5.04
C LEU A 62 7.58 -4.12 5.05
N PRO A 63 8.47 -3.72 4.12
CA PRO A 63 9.79 -4.35 4.06
C PRO A 63 10.59 -4.09 5.32
N GLU A 64 11.21 -5.13 5.83
CA GLU A 64 12.10 -5.01 6.97
C GLU A 64 13.50 -4.71 6.44
N GLY A 65 14.24 -3.92 7.20
CA GLY A 65 15.57 -3.55 6.80
C GLY A 65 15.64 -2.37 5.86
N GLU A 66 14.51 -1.96 5.30
CA GLU A 66 14.43 -0.77 4.47
C GLU A 66 13.98 0.38 5.34
N GLU A 67 14.88 1.32 5.61
CA GLU A 67 14.54 2.43 6.47
C GLU A 67 13.75 3.51 5.75
N THR A 68 13.94 3.64 4.45
CA THR A 68 13.22 4.63 3.67
C THR A 68 12.73 4.00 2.39
N PHE A 69 11.53 4.37 2.00
CA PHE A 69 10.95 3.98 0.72
C PHE A 69 9.88 5.00 0.41
N ARG A 70 9.45 5.02 -0.85
CA ARG A 70 8.36 5.89 -1.28
C ARG A 70 7.13 5.04 -1.52
N ILE A 71 5.98 5.63 -1.26
CA ILE A 71 4.70 4.96 -1.45
C ILE A 71 3.98 5.65 -2.60
N ARG A 72 3.54 4.84 -3.55
CA ARG A 72 2.74 5.36 -4.67
C ARG A 72 1.38 4.71 -4.62
N PHE A 73 0.34 5.52 -4.61
CA PHE A 73 -1.03 5.05 -4.63
C PHE A 73 -1.57 5.18 -6.05
N HIS A 74 -2.05 4.07 -6.60
CA HIS A 74 -2.67 4.05 -7.92
C HIS A 74 -4.18 3.98 -7.73
N LEU A 75 -4.84 5.12 -7.91
CA LEU A 75 -6.28 5.21 -7.79
C LEU A 75 -6.89 4.95 -9.15
N GLU A 76 -7.67 3.88 -9.26
CA GLU A 76 -8.24 3.42 -10.52
C GLU A 76 -9.75 3.54 -10.45
N GLY A 77 -10.35 4.06 -11.53
CA GLY A 77 -11.77 4.29 -11.58
C GLY A 77 -12.12 5.69 -11.13
N GLN A 78 -13.42 6.00 -11.15
CA GLN A 78 -13.87 7.36 -10.89
C GLN A 78 -14.26 7.60 -9.43
N HIS A 79 -14.31 6.54 -8.63
CA HIS A 79 -14.83 6.63 -7.28
C HIS A 79 -13.83 6.15 -6.23
N ALA A 80 -12.55 6.15 -6.56
CA ALA A 80 -11.52 5.77 -5.61
C ALA A 80 -11.13 6.98 -4.78
N ARG A 81 -11.20 6.85 -3.46
CA ARG A 81 -10.84 7.93 -2.54
C ARG A 81 -9.98 7.38 -1.42
N LEU A 82 -8.90 8.08 -1.15
CA LEU A 82 -7.99 7.75 -0.06
C LEU A 82 -8.09 8.86 0.97
N TYR A 83 -8.45 8.51 2.20
CA TYR A 83 -8.64 9.51 3.25
C TYR A 83 -7.45 9.63 4.18
N SER A 84 -6.86 8.51 4.58
CA SER A 84 -5.73 8.57 5.49
C SER A 84 -4.95 7.27 5.43
N ILE A 85 -3.72 7.34 5.94
CA ILE A 85 -2.86 6.16 6.05
C ILE A 85 -2.26 6.11 7.45
N ALA A 86 -1.89 4.91 7.87
CA ALA A 86 -1.25 4.71 9.15
C ALA A 86 -0.27 3.54 9.04
N PHE A 87 0.78 3.61 9.84
CA PHE A 87 1.76 2.53 9.96
C PHE A 87 1.62 1.91 11.34
N LEU A 88 1.32 0.65 11.39
CA LEU A 88 1.12 -0.05 12.67
C LEU A 88 2.02 -1.26 12.84
#